data_4a7be7b09828120c12e4568f90663d14
#
_entry.id   4a7be7b09828120c12e4568f90663d14
#
_cell.length_a   1.000
_cell.length_b   1.000
_cell.length_c   1.000
_cell.angle_alpha   90.00
_cell.angle_beta   90.00
_cell.angle_gamma   90.00
#
_symmetry.space_group_name_H-M   'P 1'
#
loop_
_entity.id
_entity.type
_entity.pdbx_description
1 polymer ?
#
loop_
_entity_poly.entity_id
_entity_poly.type
_entity_poly.pdbx_seq_one_letter_code
_entity_poly.pdbx_strand_id
1 'polypeptide(L)'
;KSQTKSDKQEENWVSMDELKEIVAGYKKQIRKLDLNHKELWSNKEYNLYQQYLIGLLYTELPPVRLDYSNMFVIHEKDYKKLKDKDKNFLVLVSRNKKYFSLGSYKTEDKYGVHIIEIPPVINTTINKFLQHNDSGYFLTNTQRTVLSDNGLTKMLNRVFADTGKKISSTMIRHIYLSEKYDARQDEMEKDSKAMLHSVATQQNIYVKK
;
A
#
# COMPACT_ATOMS: atom_id res chain seq x y z
N LYS A 1 11.69 -14.76 -19.72
CA LYS A 1 11.61 -13.30 -19.56
C LYS A 1 12.77 -12.90 -18.69
N SER A 2 13.53 -11.87 -19.12
CA SER A 2 14.69 -11.35 -18.38
C SER A 2 14.30 -10.94 -16.96
N GLN A 3 15.10 -11.33 -15.97
CA GLN A 3 15.00 -10.85 -14.59
C GLN A 3 15.73 -9.50 -14.38
N THR A 4 16.41 -8.99 -15.43
CA THR A 4 17.10 -7.71 -15.40
C THR A 4 16.10 -6.54 -15.43
N LYS A 5 16.43 -5.47 -14.73
CA LYS A 5 15.67 -4.22 -14.77
C LYS A 5 15.68 -3.66 -16.19
N SER A 6 14.55 -3.09 -16.63
CA SER A 6 14.54 -2.28 -17.85
C SER A 6 15.18 -0.92 -17.56
N ASP A 7 15.67 -0.21 -18.60
CA ASP A 7 16.30 1.11 -18.47
C ASP A 7 15.41 2.07 -17.66
N LYS A 8 14.11 2.06 -17.92
CA LYS A 8 13.13 2.88 -17.18
C LYS A 8 13.01 2.48 -15.71
N GLN A 9 13.15 1.20 -15.38
CA GLN A 9 13.15 0.74 -13.99
C GLN A 9 14.45 1.12 -13.29
N GLU A 10 15.58 1.02 -13.98
CA GLU A 10 16.89 1.37 -13.46
C GLU A 10 16.98 2.88 -13.15
N GLU A 11 16.51 3.73 -14.08
CA GLU A 11 16.43 5.17 -13.90
C GLU A 11 15.57 5.58 -12.69
N ASN A 12 14.47 4.89 -12.45
CA ASN A 12 13.49 5.23 -11.39
C ASN A 12 13.59 4.33 -10.15
N TRP A 13 14.66 3.53 -10.02
CA TRP A 13 14.82 2.63 -8.88
C TRP A 13 15.22 3.40 -7.62
N VAL A 14 14.59 3.05 -6.51
CA VAL A 14 14.93 3.46 -5.15
C VAL A 14 14.80 2.24 -4.23
N SER A 15 15.28 2.31 -3.00
CA SER A 15 15.05 1.26 -2.01
C SER A 15 13.69 1.43 -1.31
N MET A 16 13.17 0.36 -0.73
CA MET A 16 11.99 0.43 0.12
C MET A 16 12.24 1.27 1.36
N ASP A 17 13.45 1.24 1.91
CA ASP A 17 13.84 2.05 3.06
C ASP A 17 13.80 3.55 2.73
N GLU A 18 14.27 3.94 1.55
CA GLU A 18 14.18 5.33 1.08
C GLU A 18 12.72 5.81 0.96
N LEU A 19 11.82 4.96 0.47
CA LEU A 19 10.39 5.27 0.44
C LEU A 19 9.80 5.40 1.85
N LYS A 20 10.19 4.54 2.79
CA LYS A 20 9.77 4.61 4.19
C LYS A 20 10.27 5.85 4.90
N GLU A 21 11.49 6.30 4.61
CA GLU A 21 12.04 7.55 5.15
C GLU A 21 11.21 8.77 4.72
N ILE A 22 10.78 8.81 3.46
CA ILE A 22 9.88 9.87 2.97
C ILE A 22 8.55 9.84 3.74
N VAL A 23 7.97 8.67 3.94
CA VAL A 23 6.73 8.51 4.71
C VAL A 23 6.92 8.95 6.17
N ALA A 24 8.08 8.64 6.76
CA ALA A 24 8.44 9.13 8.10
C ALA A 24 8.56 10.66 8.15
N GLY A 25 9.00 11.29 7.06
CA GLY A 25 9.00 12.75 6.89
C GLY A 25 7.59 13.36 6.97
N TYR A 26 6.61 12.75 6.30
CA TYR A 26 5.20 13.15 6.44
C TYR A 26 4.69 13.03 7.88
N LYS A 27 5.04 11.96 8.58
CA LYS A 27 4.68 11.77 9.99
C LYS A 27 5.24 12.87 10.89
N LYS A 28 6.49 13.32 10.62
CA LYS A 28 7.10 14.46 11.34
C LYS A 28 6.33 15.76 11.08
N GLN A 29 5.92 16.02 9.83
CA GLN A 29 5.11 17.19 9.49
C GLN A 29 3.74 17.19 10.18
N ILE A 30 3.05 16.04 10.18
CA ILE A 30 1.76 15.86 10.86
C ILE A 30 1.89 16.17 12.36
N ARG A 31 2.96 15.70 13.01
CA ARG A 31 3.24 16.00 14.42
C ARG A 31 3.54 17.48 14.64
N LYS A 32 4.35 18.10 13.79
CA LYS A 32 4.68 19.52 13.87
C LYS A 32 3.44 20.43 13.74
N LEU A 33 2.47 20.03 12.93
CA LEU A 33 1.21 20.74 12.72
C LEU A 33 0.11 20.31 13.71
N ASP A 34 0.42 19.39 14.61
CA ASP A 34 -0.50 18.82 15.61
C ASP A 34 -1.83 18.31 15.01
N LEU A 35 -1.79 17.74 13.82
CA LEU A 35 -2.99 17.31 13.09
C LEU A 35 -3.78 16.21 13.80
N ASN A 36 -3.14 15.45 14.68
CA ASN A 36 -3.82 14.40 15.43
C ASN A 36 -4.79 14.93 16.50
N HIS A 37 -4.57 16.16 17.00
CA HIS A 37 -5.43 16.78 18.00
C HIS A 37 -6.31 17.92 17.44
N LYS A 38 -6.00 18.34 16.20
CA LYS A 38 -6.73 19.41 15.54
C LYS A 38 -8.13 18.97 15.13
N GLU A 39 -9.16 19.76 15.48
CA GLU A 39 -10.56 19.45 15.18
C GLU A 39 -10.92 19.68 13.71
N LEU A 40 -10.37 20.73 13.11
CA LEU A 40 -10.65 21.08 11.71
C LEU A 40 -9.34 21.17 10.92
N TRP A 41 -9.31 20.51 9.79
CA TRP A 41 -8.19 20.59 8.84
C TRP A 41 -8.51 21.51 7.66
N SER A 42 -7.54 22.33 7.29
CA SER A 42 -7.55 22.99 6.00
C SER A 42 -7.39 21.97 4.86
N ASN A 43 -7.68 22.37 3.62
CA ASN A 43 -7.48 21.50 2.46
C ASN A 43 -6.02 21.06 2.30
N LYS A 44 -5.05 21.92 2.68
CA LYS A 44 -3.62 21.56 2.64
C LYS A 44 -3.30 20.46 3.66
N GLU A 45 -3.80 20.59 4.88
CA GLU A 45 -3.60 19.61 5.95
C GLU A 45 -4.28 18.28 5.66
N TYR A 46 -5.50 18.32 5.13
CA TYR A 46 -6.16 17.11 4.65
C TYR A 46 -5.36 16.38 3.57
N ASN A 47 -4.89 17.11 2.56
CA ASN A 47 -4.07 16.53 1.50
C ASN A 47 -2.75 15.98 2.04
N LEU A 48 -2.10 16.67 2.97
CA LEU A 48 -0.88 16.20 3.65
C LEU A 48 -1.15 14.88 4.38
N TYR A 49 -2.24 14.81 5.12
CA TYR A 49 -2.59 13.60 5.87
C TYR A 49 -2.97 12.44 4.95
N GLN A 50 -3.69 12.71 3.86
CA GLN A 50 -4.00 11.71 2.84
C GLN A 50 -2.74 11.20 2.14
N GLN A 51 -1.77 12.06 1.84
CA GLN A 51 -0.47 11.67 1.28
C GLN A 51 0.29 10.74 2.25
N TYR A 52 0.31 11.06 3.53
CA TYR A 52 0.86 10.19 4.56
C TYR A 52 0.18 8.81 4.58
N LEU A 53 -1.15 8.79 4.60
CA LEU A 53 -1.91 7.55 4.57
C LEU A 53 -1.59 6.70 3.32
N ILE A 54 -1.55 7.31 2.14
CA ILE A 54 -1.18 6.64 0.89
C ILE A 54 0.25 6.08 0.99
N GLY A 55 1.19 6.86 1.51
CA GLY A 55 2.55 6.39 1.75
C GLY A 55 2.60 5.13 2.62
N LEU A 56 1.88 5.12 3.75
CA LEU A 56 1.78 3.94 4.62
C LEU A 56 1.20 2.72 3.91
N LEU A 57 0.13 2.89 3.12
CA LEU A 57 -0.50 1.79 2.39
C LEU A 57 0.46 1.08 1.44
N TYR A 58 1.37 1.82 0.81
CA TYR A 58 2.30 1.27 -0.17
C TYR A 58 3.66 0.87 0.40
N THR A 59 3.98 1.22 1.65
CA THR A 59 5.26 0.87 2.28
C THR A 59 5.12 -0.11 3.45
N GLU A 60 3.97 -0.16 4.12
CA GLU A 60 3.74 -1.04 5.28
C GLU A 60 2.90 -2.28 4.94
N LEU A 61 2.21 -2.28 3.79
CA LEU A 61 1.48 -3.43 3.27
C LEU A 61 2.15 -3.95 1.99
N PRO A 62 1.97 -5.23 1.64
CA PRO A 62 2.31 -5.70 0.30
C PRO A 62 1.61 -4.82 -0.75
N PRO A 63 2.37 -4.11 -1.60
CA PRO A 63 1.78 -3.08 -2.45
C PRO A 63 0.87 -3.68 -3.52
N VAL A 64 -0.38 -3.25 -3.52
CA VAL A 64 -1.35 -3.54 -4.58
C VAL A 64 -1.16 -2.58 -5.76
N ARG A 65 -1.94 -2.74 -6.84
CA ARG A 65 -1.89 -1.81 -7.98
C ARG A 65 -2.49 -0.47 -7.59
N LEU A 66 -3.61 -0.13 -8.18
CA LEU A 66 -4.36 1.10 -7.89
C LEU A 66 -5.68 0.78 -7.15
N ASP A 67 -5.75 -0.38 -6.51
CA ASP A 67 -6.98 -0.94 -5.94
C ASP A 67 -7.52 -0.15 -4.73
N TYR A 68 -6.74 0.82 -4.21
CA TYR A 68 -7.22 1.80 -3.23
C TYR A 68 -7.99 2.98 -3.85
N SER A 69 -7.93 3.16 -5.20
CA SER A 69 -8.78 4.10 -5.91
C SER A 69 -10.22 3.58 -5.97
N ASN A 70 -11.17 4.46 -6.25
CA ASN A 70 -12.59 4.11 -6.39
C ASN A 70 -13.15 3.26 -5.23
N MET A 71 -12.53 3.32 -4.06
CA MET A 71 -12.87 2.49 -2.89
C MET A 71 -13.92 3.19 -2.01
N PHE A 72 -14.95 2.45 -1.64
CA PHE A 72 -16.01 2.92 -0.74
C PHE A 72 -15.68 2.61 0.72
N VAL A 73 -16.20 3.44 1.64
CA VAL A 73 -16.20 3.17 3.08
C VAL A 73 -17.56 2.60 3.45
N ILE A 74 -17.58 1.46 4.16
CA ILE A 74 -18.83 0.79 4.54
C ILE A 74 -18.69 0.15 5.92
N HIS A 75 -19.76 0.16 6.71
CA HIS A 75 -19.82 -0.62 7.95
C HIS A 75 -20.00 -2.10 7.68
N GLU A 76 -19.38 -2.95 8.48
CA GLU A 76 -19.44 -4.42 8.30
C GLU A 76 -20.86 -4.96 8.24
N LYS A 77 -21.78 -4.44 9.06
CA LYS A 77 -23.19 -4.82 9.07
C LYS A 77 -23.86 -4.62 7.70
N ASP A 78 -23.50 -3.56 6.99
CA ASP A 78 -24.07 -3.23 5.69
C ASP A 78 -23.31 -3.95 4.58
N TYR A 79 -21.99 -4.11 4.71
CA TYR A 79 -21.19 -4.94 3.81
C TYR A 79 -21.68 -6.39 3.76
N LYS A 80 -22.08 -6.98 4.91
CA LYS A 80 -22.62 -8.35 4.98
C LYS A 80 -23.96 -8.52 4.25
N LYS A 81 -24.72 -7.43 4.05
CA LYS A 81 -26.00 -7.44 3.33
C LYS A 81 -25.84 -7.30 1.82
N LEU A 82 -24.66 -6.92 1.33
CA LEU A 82 -24.42 -6.80 -0.10
C LEU A 82 -24.56 -8.17 -0.78
N LYS A 83 -25.37 -8.22 -1.85
CA LYS A 83 -25.50 -9.40 -2.70
C LYS A 83 -24.22 -9.65 -3.48
N ASP A 84 -23.69 -8.60 -4.07
CA ASP A 84 -22.47 -8.63 -4.87
C ASP A 84 -21.37 -7.81 -4.20
N LYS A 85 -20.15 -8.33 -4.24
CA LYS A 85 -18.97 -7.69 -3.67
C LYS A 85 -17.93 -7.40 -4.76
N ASP A 86 -18.43 -6.94 -5.90
CA ASP A 86 -17.71 -6.63 -7.14
C ASP A 86 -17.00 -5.28 -7.13
N LYS A 87 -16.95 -4.61 -5.96
CA LYS A 87 -16.29 -3.33 -5.74
C LYS A 87 -15.24 -3.42 -4.65
N ASN A 88 -14.44 -2.37 -4.50
CA ASN A 88 -13.44 -2.26 -3.45
C ASN A 88 -14.01 -1.48 -2.26
N PHE A 89 -13.82 -2.01 -1.06
CA PHE A 89 -14.35 -1.45 0.18
C PHE A 89 -13.29 -1.39 1.27
N LEU A 90 -13.28 -0.27 2.01
CA LEU A 90 -12.76 -0.21 3.36
C LEU A 90 -13.92 -0.58 4.31
N VAL A 91 -13.83 -1.74 4.93
CA VAL A 91 -14.88 -2.25 5.82
C VAL A 91 -14.57 -1.93 7.27
N LEU A 92 -15.48 -1.21 7.91
CA LEU A 92 -15.38 -0.77 9.31
C LEU A 92 -16.06 -1.80 10.21
N VAL A 93 -15.30 -2.59 10.96
CA VAL A 93 -15.81 -3.57 11.94
C VAL A 93 -15.96 -2.90 13.29
N SER A 94 -14.90 -2.26 13.77
CA SER A 94 -14.86 -1.50 15.01
C SER A 94 -13.80 -0.40 14.93
N ARG A 95 -13.66 0.41 15.98
CA ARG A 95 -12.59 1.42 16.05
C ARG A 95 -11.20 0.79 15.85
N ASN A 96 -10.99 -0.41 16.38
CA ASN A 96 -9.67 -1.07 16.36
C ASN A 96 -9.52 -2.12 15.26
N LYS A 97 -10.58 -2.42 14.51
CA LYS A 97 -10.56 -3.44 13.47
C LYS A 97 -11.23 -2.98 12.18
N LYS A 98 -10.47 -3.03 11.12
CA LYS A 98 -10.91 -2.78 9.74
C LYS A 98 -10.19 -3.72 8.81
N TYR A 99 -10.73 -3.88 7.61
CA TYR A 99 -10.06 -4.60 6.52
C TYR A 99 -10.42 -4.01 5.18
N PHE A 100 -9.56 -4.19 4.19
CA PHE A 100 -9.90 -3.93 2.80
C PHE A 100 -10.51 -5.19 2.18
N SER A 101 -11.60 -4.99 1.46
CA SER A 101 -12.22 -6.02 0.62
C SER A 101 -12.10 -5.59 -0.83
N LEU A 102 -11.26 -6.29 -1.59
CA LEU A 102 -11.03 -6.02 -3.00
C LEU A 102 -11.84 -7.00 -3.82
N GLY A 103 -12.92 -6.53 -4.42
CA GLY A 103 -13.79 -7.30 -5.31
C GLY A 103 -13.65 -6.85 -6.77
N SER A 104 -12.92 -5.74 -7.03
CA SER A 104 -12.62 -5.25 -8.36
C SER A 104 -11.13 -5.01 -8.51
N TYR A 105 -10.41 -6.01 -9.08
CA TYR A 105 -8.98 -5.92 -9.37
C TYR A 105 -8.61 -6.84 -10.55
N LYS A 106 -7.44 -6.66 -11.15
CA LYS A 106 -7.07 -7.25 -12.44
C LYS A 106 -7.24 -8.79 -12.57
N THR A 107 -7.22 -9.52 -11.48
CA THR A 107 -7.25 -11.00 -11.47
C THR A 107 -8.38 -11.54 -10.58
N GLU A 108 -9.44 -10.77 -10.38
CA GLU A 108 -10.59 -11.12 -9.54
C GLU A 108 -11.31 -12.38 -10.01
N ASP A 109 -11.46 -12.56 -11.33
CA ASP A 109 -12.06 -13.76 -11.93
C ASP A 109 -11.39 -15.06 -11.49
N LYS A 110 -10.07 -14.98 -11.17
CA LYS A 110 -9.28 -16.15 -10.78
C LYS A 110 -9.30 -16.40 -9.27
N TYR A 111 -9.29 -15.32 -8.47
CA TYR A 111 -9.04 -15.41 -7.03
C TYR A 111 -10.23 -14.96 -6.17
N GLY A 112 -11.29 -14.41 -6.78
CA GLY A 112 -12.44 -13.89 -6.08
C GLY A 112 -12.15 -12.67 -5.21
N VAL A 113 -13.00 -12.40 -4.24
CA VAL A 113 -12.79 -11.28 -3.31
C VAL A 113 -11.56 -11.50 -2.44
N HIS A 114 -10.65 -10.53 -2.45
CA HIS A 114 -9.43 -10.57 -1.66
C HIS A 114 -9.53 -9.67 -0.43
N ILE A 115 -9.24 -10.22 0.75
CA ILE A 115 -9.27 -9.50 2.04
C ILE A 115 -7.86 -9.17 2.48
N ILE A 116 -7.62 -7.90 2.83
CA ILE A 116 -6.36 -7.43 3.40
C ILE A 116 -6.62 -6.91 4.81
N GLU A 117 -6.04 -7.55 5.80
CA GLU A 117 -6.08 -7.08 7.18
C GLU A 117 -5.25 -5.79 7.34
N ILE A 118 -5.76 -4.88 8.17
CA ILE A 118 -5.14 -3.57 8.37
C ILE A 118 -4.33 -3.57 9.66
N PRO A 119 -3.00 -3.35 9.61
CA PRO A 119 -2.16 -3.26 10.79
C PRO A 119 -2.54 -2.08 11.70
N PRO A 120 -2.23 -2.14 13.02
CA PRO A 120 -2.60 -1.12 13.99
C PRO A 120 -2.18 0.31 13.61
N VAL A 121 -0.98 0.49 13.06
CA VAL A 121 -0.47 1.82 12.65
C VAL A 121 -1.33 2.43 11.55
N ILE A 122 -1.70 1.66 10.54
CA ILE A 122 -2.57 2.11 9.46
C ILE A 122 -3.99 2.31 9.97
N ASN A 123 -4.50 1.40 10.82
CA ASN A 123 -5.83 1.51 11.40
C ASN A 123 -5.99 2.82 12.20
N THR A 124 -5.01 3.18 13.00
CA THR A 124 -5.01 4.45 13.77
C THR A 124 -5.02 5.66 12.83
N THR A 125 -4.21 5.62 11.78
CA THR A 125 -4.16 6.68 10.77
C THR A 125 -5.49 6.81 10.02
N ILE A 126 -6.11 5.71 9.64
CA ILE A 126 -7.45 5.69 9.01
C ILE A 126 -8.50 6.27 9.95
N ASN A 127 -8.48 5.91 11.24
CA ASN A 127 -9.44 6.46 12.21
C ASN A 127 -9.40 7.98 12.26
N LYS A 128 -8.20 8.56 12.30
CA LYS A 128 -8.05 10.02 12.32
C LYS A 128 -8.46 10.65 10.99
N PHE A 129 -8.07 10.05 9.88
CA PHE A 129 -8.41 10.53 8.54
C PHE A 129 -9.93 10.56 8.30
N LEU A 130 -10.65 9.50 8.70
CA LEU A 130 -12.10 9.42 8.52
C LEU A 130 -12.89 10.41 9.38
N GLN A 131 -12.31 10.97 10.46
CA GLN A 131 -12.94 12.07 11.20
C GLN A 131 -13.06 13.35 10.36
N HIS A 132 -12.24 13.48 9.30
CA HIS A 132 -12.19 14.63 8.40
C HIS A 132 -12.62 14.29 6.97
N ASN A 133 -13.10 13.06 6.74
CA ASN A 133 -13.55 12.57 5.44
C ASN A 133 -14.92 11.90 5.57
N ASP A 134 -15.96 12.64 5.24
CA ASP A 134 -17.38 12.24 5.27
C ASP A 134 -17.94 11.90 3.87
N SER A 135 -17.08 11.85 2.87
CA SER A 135 -17.46 11.65 1.46
C SER A 135 -18.08 10.28 1.14
N GLY A 136 -17.91 9.28 2.02
CA GLY A 136 -18.26 7.88 1.74
C GLY A 136 -17.20 7.14 0.91
N TYR A 137 -16.17 7.83 0.41
CA TYR A 137 -15.03 7.24 -0.30
C TYR A 137 -13.80 7.19 0.61
N PHE A 138 -12.98 6.14 0.46
CA PHE A 138 -11.76 5.99 1.26
C PHE A 138 -10.74 7.07 0.96
N LEU A 139 -10.40 7.27 -0.33
CA LEU A 139 -9.51 8.34 -0.78
C LEU A 139 -10.26 9.30 -1.69
N THR A 140 -9.94 10.58 -1.63
CA THR A 140 -10.65 11.62 -2.35
C THR A 140 -9.73 12.49 -3.19
N ASN A 141 -10.31 13.10 -4.22
CA ASN A 141 -9.67 14.15 -4.99
C ASN A 141 -9.81 15.52 -4.27
N THR A 142 -9.37 16.59 -4.90
CA THR A 142 -9.42 17.95 -4.36
C THR A 142 -10.84 18.49 -4.15
N GLN A 143 -11.84 17.97 -4.85
CA GLN A 143 -13.26 18.29 -4.70
C GLN A 143 -13.96 17.41 -3.66
N ARG A 144 -13.24 16.59 -2.91
CA ARG A 144 -13.78 15.64 -1.92
C ARG A 144 -14.71 14.59 -2.54
N THR A 145 -14.56 14.29 -3.82
CA THR A 145 -15.19 13.16 -4.49
C THR A 145 -14.20 12.01 -4.64
N VAL A 146 -14.62 10.90 -5.21
CA VAL A 146 -13.80 9.69 -5.36
C VAL A 146 -12.45 9.96 -6.05
N LEU A 147 -11.39 9.36 -5.53
CA LEU A 147 -10.07 9.39 -6.16
C LEU A 147 -10.00 8.28 -7.23
N SER A 148 -9.83 8.68 -8.49
CA SER A 148 -9.67 7.76 -9.63
C SER A 148 -8.28 7.13 -9.68
N ASP A 149 -8.09 6.10 -10.52
CA ASP A 149 -6.79 5.46 -10.78
C ASP A 149 -5.72 6.47 -11.22
N ASN A 150 -6.08 7.36 -12.14
CA ASN A 150 -5.17 8.43 -12.58
C ASN A 150 -4.87 9.42 -11.45
N GLY A 151 -5.87 9.73 -10.62
CA GLY A 151 -5.71 10.54 -9.42
C GLY A 151 -4.74 9.91 -8.43
N LEU A 152 -4.89 8.61 -8.14
CA LEU A 152 -4.00 7.88 -7.25
C LEU A 152 -2.58 7.78 -7.81
N THR A 153 -2.42 7.56 -9.12
CA THR A 153 -1.11 7.58 -9.79
C THR A 153 -0.40 8.93 -9.61
N LYS A 154 -1.11 10.03 -9.84
CA LYS A 154 -0.57 11.39 -9.62
C LYS A 154 -0.23 11.64 -8.15
N MET A 155 -1.06 11.12 -7.24
CA MET A 155 -0.83 11.25 -5.80
C MET A 155 0.42 10.48 -5.36
N LEU A 156 0.63 9.24 -5.84
CA LEU A 156 1.84 8.47 -5.57
C LEU A 156 3.11 9.19 -6.03
N ASN A 157 3.10 9.72 -7.26
CA ASN A 157 4.24 10.52 -7.74
C ASN A 157 4.49 11.76 -6.88
N ARG A 158 3.46 12.36 -6.31
CA ARG A 158 3.58 13.52 -5.40
C ARG A 158 4.10 13.10 -4.03
N VAL A 159 3.61 11.98 -3.48
CA VAL A 159 4.08 11.44 -2.18
C VAL A 159 5.58 11.19 -2.20
N PHE A 160 6.09 10.63 -3.29
CA PHE A 160 7.50 10.26 -3.43
C PHE A 160 8.31 11.23 -4.31
N ALA A 161 7.83 12.47 -4.48
CA ALA A 161 8.49 13.46 -5.32
C ALA A 161 9.93 13.78 -4.88
N ASP A 162 10.21 13.72 -3.57
CA ASP A 162 11.54 13.98 -3.00
C ASP A 162 12.62 12.99 -3.47
N THR A 163 12.24 11.83 -4.02
CA THR A 163 13.18 10.93 -4.69
C THR A 163 13.75 11.50 -5.99
N GLY A 164 13.14 12.54 -6.55
CA GLY A 164 13.45 13.05 -7.90
C GLY A 164 13.05 12.10 -9.03
N LYS A 165 12.33 11.01 -8.73
CA LYS A 165 12.00 9.90 -9.64
C LYS A 165 10.49 9.72 -9.80
N LYS A 166 10.09 9.01 -10.85
CA LYS A 166 8.67 8.69 -11.11
C LYS A 166 8.29 7.37 -10.41
N ILE A 167 7.73 7.48 -9.23
CA ILE A 167 7.35 6.33 -8.41
C ILE A 167 5.87 6.00 -8.64
N SER A 168 5.61 4.92 -9.36
CA SER A 168 4.27 4.37 -9.58
C SER A 168 4.01 3.15 -8.69
N SER A 169 2.74 2.74 -8.56
CA SER A 169 2.38 1.50 -7.85
C SER A 169 3.10 0.27 -8.44
N THR A 170 3.30 0.23 -9.76
CA THR A 170 4.06 -0.83 -10.42
C THR A 170 5.53 -0.81 -10.01
N MET A 171 6.16 0.37 -9.94
CA MET A 171 7.53 0.51 -9.48
C MET A 171 7.70 0.04 -8.03
N ILE A 172 6.83 0.47 -7.12
CA ILE A 172 6.87 0.06 -5.72
C ILE A 172 6.74 -1.48 -5.60
N ARG A 173 5.88 -2.10 -6.41
CA ARG A 173 5.72 -3.56 -6.43
C ARG A 173 6.99 -4.27 -6.91
N HIS A 174 7.69 -3.73 -7.91
CA HIS A 174 8.97 -4.27 -8.35
C HIS A 174 10.03 -4.17 -7.25
N ILE A 175 10.15 -3.00 -6.61
CA ILE A 175 11.08 -2.76 -5.50
C ILE A 175 10.79 -3.75 -4.35
N TYR A 176 9.54 -3.81 -3.88
CA TYR A 176 9.12 -4.68 -2.79
C TYR A 176 9.43 -6.16 -3.06
N LEU A 177 9.09 -6.63 -4.25
CA LEU A 177 9.30 -8.04 -4.59
C LEU A 177 10.78 -8.37 -4.76
N SER A 178 11.56 -7.49 -5.40
CA SER A 178 13.00 -7.69 -5.57
C SER A 178 13.71 -7.78 -4.23
N GLU A 179 13.53 -6.81 -3.34
CA GLU A 179 14.18 -6.83 -2.02
C GLU A 179 13.76 -8.05 -1.18
N LYS A 180 12.48 -8.42 -1.24
CA LYS A 180 11.98 -9.59 -0.51
C LYS A 180 12.57 -10.91 -1.01
N TYR A 181 12.78 -11.05 -2.31
CA TYR A 181 13.32 -12.28 -2.88
C TYR A 181 14.84 -12.32 -2.89
N ASP A 182 15.52 -11.17 -3.04
CA ASP A 182 16.97 -11.07 -2.88
C ASP A 182 17.38 -11.52 -1.47
N ALA A 183 16.72 -11.01 -0.43
CA ALA A 183 16.98 -11.43 0.95
C ALA A 183 16.80 -12.95 1.18
N ARG A 184 15.76 -13.55 0.58
CA ARG A 184 15.55 -15.00 0.65
C ARG A 184 16.62 -15.79 -0.10
N GLN A 185 17.09 -15.29 -1.23
CA GLN A 185 18.13 -15.94 -2.01
C GLN A 185 19.46 -15.92 -1.24
N ASP A 186 19.79 -14.82 -0.60
CA ASP A 186 20.96 -14.68 0.27
C ASP A 186 20.93 -15.66 1.45
N GLU A 187 19.79 -15.82 2.12
CA GLU A 187 19.59 -16.80 3.19
C GLU A 187 19.78 -18.23 2.66
N MET A 188 19.14 -18.56 1.53
CA MET A 188 19.29 -19.88 0.91
C MET A 188 20.72 -20.16 0.48
N GLU A 189 21.46 -19.18 -0.01
CA GLU A 189 22.86 -19.33 -0.36
C GLU A 189 23.76 -19.54 0.86
N LYS A 190 23.51 -18.83 1.96
CA LYS A 190 24.22 -19.04 3.24
C LYS A 190 23.99 -20.46 3.78
N ASP A 191 22.74 -20.89 3.80
CA ASP A 191 22.40 -22.25 4.28
C ASP A 191 23.02 -23.32 3.37
N SER A 192 22.94 -23.16 2.06
CA SER A 192 23.53 -24.07 1.09
C SER A 192 25.04 -24.22 1.27
N LYS A 193 25.74 -23.09 1.50
CA LYS A 193 27.18 -23.10 1.79
C LYS A 193 27.48 -23.79 3.12
N ALA A 194 26.69 -23.52 4.17
CA ALA A 194 26.85 -24.14 5.48
C ALA A 194 26.62 -25.66 5.42
N MET A 195 25.71 -26.12 4.56
CA MET A 195 25.39 -27.54 4.36
C MET A 195 26.21 -28.22 3.26
N LEU A 196 27.17 -27.52 2.66
CA LEU A 196 28.09 -28.02 1.61
C LEU A 196 27.37 -28.55 0.36
N HIS A 197 26.29 -27.91 -0.07
CA HIS A 197 25.59 -28.25 -1.32
C HIS A 197 25.14 -26.98 -2.08
N SER A 198 24.66 -27.15 -3.30
CA SER A 198 24.16 -26.02 -4.11
C SER A 198 22.73 -25.61 -3.70
N VAL A 199 22.37 -24.34 -3.96
CA VAL A 199 20.99 -23.82 -3.80
C VAL A 199 19.99 -24.69 -4.58
N ALA A 200 20.34 -25.13 -5.79
CA ALA A 200 19.50 -26.03 -6.61
C ALA A 200 19.25 -27.39 -5.92
N THR A 201 20.27 -27.94 -5.26
CA THR A 201 20.13 -29.16 -4.46
C THR A 201 19.21 -28.94 -3.26
N GLN A 202 19.34 -27.83 -2.56
CA GLN A 202 18.47 -27.45 -1.45
C GLN A 202 17.01 -27.39 -1.89
N GLN A 203 16.72 -26.67 -2.97
CA GLN A 203 15.36 -26.52 -3.48
C GLN A 203 14.73 -27.81 -3.98
N ASN A 204 15.49 -28.65 -4.69
CA ASN A 204 14.96 -29.84 -5.34
C ASN A 204 14.88 -31.07 -4.43
N ILE A 205 15.78 -31.20 -3.47
CA ILE A 205 15.92 -32.42 -2.67
C ILE A 205 15.39 -32.24 -1.26
N TYR A 206 15.72 -31.13 -0.59
CA TYR A 206 15.45 -30.94 0.84
C TYR A 206 14.19 -30.12 1.13
N VAL A 207 13.83 -29.15 0.28
CA VAL A 207 12.58 -28.39 0.45
C VAL A 207 11.42 -29.22 -0.11
N LYS A 208 10.58 -29.77 0.77
CA LYS A 208 9.35 -30.48 0.41
C LYS A 208 8.17 -29.51 0.39
N LYS A 209 7.30 -29.64 -0.63
CA LYS A 209 6.02 -28.90 -0.73
C LYS A 209 4.92 -29.64 -0.02
#